data_fa87b8ac68d108618dda105c991f134f
#
_entry.id   fa87b8ac68d108618dda105c991f134f
#
_cell.length_a   1.000
_cell.length_b   1.000
_cell.length_c   1.000
_cell.angle_alpha   90.00
_cell.angle_beta   90.00
_cell.angle_gamma   90.00
#
_symmetry.space_group_name_H-M   'P 1'
#
loop_
_entity.id
_entity.type
_entity.pdbx_description
1 polymer ?
#
loop_
_entity_poly.entity_id
_entity_poly.type
_entity_poly.pdbx_seq_one_letter_code
_entity_poly.pdbx_strand_id
1 'polypeptide(L)'
;MGSGFENLILFGLLSLMLLIGTLLRAKVKLFQDYLVPASIIGGLIGFAIVSTGWLKIGEWQITSSSFNWFLFHAFNISYISLLLTRPRGNQENTSKEVVRGGMWQTLIWTISLPAQALIGGAVIWLYNLATGNSLSEFIGMIVTHGYTQGPGQAYAFGTLWEKGGIADCATVGVIYAALGFLSAAIVGVPVARWFVRKGLNANKTGASITKEFLTGIMDEKSTATNGRETTHASTIDTLAFHVALVGIVYLITYAELSWLEAHIKPFFDQYKWLKGFGATLSMPMFFIHGLIVAWLLRTLLLKLGAGRLMDPVVQTRITGASVDYLLTATLMSIHIVVLKQYVIPIFLVAFSVTLFALALNLWFGRRTNYGPERVLCQFGCCCGSTATGLLLLRIIDPDFSTPATLELAFFNVGILVTCAPILYFFAPAFYTFTGMEILMIYGAITVIGIAAMFALKLVGQKQW
;
A
#
# COMPACT_ATOMS: atom_id res chain seq x y z
N MET A 1 -17.96 27.94 13.78
CA MET A 1 -16.51 28.20 13.89
C MET A 1 -15.94 28.11 12.50
N GLY A 2 -15.12 29.07 12.06
CA GLY A 2 -14.66 29.09 10.68
C GLY A 2 -13.77 27.90 10.33
N SER A 3 -13.88 27.43 9.11
CA SER A 3 -13.27 26.24 8.50
C SER A 3 -11.74 26.06 8.65
N GLY A 4 -11.04 26.97 9.33
CA GLY A 4 -9.57 26.92 9.46
C GLY A 4 -9.03 25.97 10.52
N PHE A 5 -9.77 25.67 11.59
CA PHE A 5 -9.30 24.82 12.68
C PHE A 5 -9.65 23.34 12.53
N GLU A 6 -10.61 23.02 11.67
CA GLU A 6 -11.13 21.64 11.53
C GLU A 6 -10.02 20.63 11.21
N ASN A 7 -9.23 20.87 10.18
CA ASN A 7 -8.14 19.99 9.80
C ASN A 7 -7.05 19.87 10.89
N LEU A 8 -6.77 20.95 11.63
CA LEU A 8 -5.80 20.92 12.71
C LEU A 8 -6.31 20.08 13.90
N ILE A 9 -7.60 20.19 14.22
CA ILE A 9 -8.26 19.38 15.25
C ILE A 9 -8.24 17.88 14.85
N LEU A 10 -8.58 17.57 13.61
CA LEU A 10 -8.51 16.21 13.10
C LEU A 10 -7.08 15.66 13.11
N PHE A 11 -6.08 16.48 12.75
CA PHE A 11 -4.67 16.12 12.92
C PHE A 11 -4.32 15.80 14.37
N GLY A 12 -4.81 16.60 15.33
CA GLY A 12 -4.64 16.34 16.76
C GLY A 12 -5.26 15.02 17.20
N LEU A 13 -6.47 14.70 16.71
CA LEU A 13 -7.13 13.43 17.00
C LEU A 13 -6.37 12.23 16.40
N LEU A 14 -5.91 12.33 15.17
CA LEU A 14 -5.06 11.31 14.54
C LEU A 14 -3.77 11.09 15.34
N SER A 15 -3.12 12.19 15.77
CA SER A 15 -1.90 12.15 16.59
C SER A 15 -2.15 11.48 17.93
N LEU A 16 -3.25 11.80 18.59
CA LEU A 16 -3.66 11.15 19.85
C LEU A 16 -3.85 9.64 19.67
N MET A 17 -4.53 9.21 18.59
CA MET A 17 -4.73 7.79 18.29
C MET A 17 -3.40 7.08 18.02
N LEU A 18 -2.47 7.72 17.29
CA LEU A 18 -1.12 7.17 17.06
C LEU A 18 -0.36 6.98 18.36
N LEU A 19 -0.40 7.94 19.27
CA LEU A 19 0.25 7.85 20.59
C LEU A 19 -0.36 6.73 21.43
N ILE A 20 -1.69 6.63 21.49
CA ILE A 20 -2.39 5.53 22.17
C ILE A 20 -1.98 4.19 21.57
N GLY A 21 -1.98 4.07 20.24
CA GLY A 21 -1.54 2.87 19.55
C GLY A 21 -0.10 2.48 19.88
N THR A 22 0.81 3.46 19.95
CA THR A 22 2.21 3.25 20.34
C THR A 22 2.33 2.74 21.78
N LEU A 23 1.62 3.34 22.71
CA LEU A 23 1.60 2.90 24.11
C LEU A 23 1.05 1.48 24.27
N LEU A 24 -0.01 1.16 23.57
CA LEU A 24 -0.61 -0.19 23.62
C LEU A 24 0.31 -1.23 22.96
N ARG A 25 0.93 -0.92 21.83
CA ARG A 25 1.93 -1.79 21.20
C ARG A 25 3.08 -2.08 22.17
N ALA A 26 3.58 -1.06 22.87
CA ALA A 26 4.69 -1.20 23.80
C ALA A 26 4.34 -2.05 25.03
N LYS A 27 3.08 -2.10 25.46
CA LYS A 27 2.66 -2.76 26.71
C LYS A 27 1.87 -4.06 26.52
N VAL A 28 1.14 -4.22 25.43
CA VAL A 28 0.23 -5.36 25.21
C VAL A 28 0.92 -6.44 24.41
N LYS A 29 1.19 -7.59 25.04
CA LYS A 29 1.91 -8.72 24.44
C LYS A 29 1.27 -9.26 23.17
N LEU A 30 -0.07 -9.27 23.08
CA LEU A 30 -0.78 -9.69 21.88
C LEU A 30 -0.35 -8.89 20.64
N PHE A 31 -0.27 -7.56 20.75
CA PHE A 31 0.14 -6.70 19.65
C PHE A 31 1.62 -6.86 19.29
N GLN A 32 2.46 -7.17 20.27
CA GLN A 32 3.87 -7.49 20.07
C GLN A 32 4.03 -8.83 19.36
N ASP A 33 3.29 -9.84 19.81
CA ASP A 33 3.36 -11.19 19.25
C ASP A 33 2.94 -11.25 17.77
N TYR A 34 1.93 -10.47 17.38
CA TYR A 34 1.46 -10.37 15.99
C TYR A 34 2.06 -9.19 15.22
N LEU A 35 2.99 -8.44 15.81
CA LEU A 35 3.67 -7.29 15.20
C LEU A 35 2.71 -6.26 14.58
N VAL A 36 1.55 -6.04 15.24
CA VAL A 36 0.53 -5.12 14.74
C VAL A 36 1.06 -3.69 14.80
N PRO A 37 1.08 -2.92 13.70
CA PRO A 37 1.53 -1.53 13.70
C PRO A 37 0.72 -0.64 14.67
N ALA A 38 1.40 0.32 15.30
CA ALA A 38 0.76 1.27 16.22
C ALA A 38 -0.36 2.07 15.53
N SER A 39 -0.16 2.45 14.28
CA SER A 39 -1.14 3.15 13.43
C SER A 39 -2.43 2.34 13.22
N ILE A 40 -2.33 1.01 13.11
CA ILE A 40 -3.51 0.13 13.02
C ILE A 40 -4.22 0.05 14.37
N ILE A 41 -3.48 -0.11 15.46
CA ILE A 41 -4.08 -0.17 16.81
C ILE A 41 -4.82 1.13 17.12
N GLY A 42 -4.14 2.26 16.96
CA GLY A 42 -4.72 3.59 17.19
C GLY A 42 -5.89 3.88 16.25
N GLY A 43 -5.76 3.52 14.98
CA GLY A 43 -6.82 3.70 13.98
C GLY A 43 -8.09 2.90 14.31
N LEU A 44 -7.96 1.64 14.78
CA LEU A 44 -9.11 0.83 15.20
C LEU A 44 -9.82 1.42 16.42
N ILE A 45 -9.06 1.95 17.40
CA ILE A 45 -9.63 2.65 18.55
C ILE A 45 -10.36 3.90 18.08
N GLY A 46 -9.72 4.69 17.22
CA GLY A 46 -10.31 5.88 16.62
C GLY A 46 -11.58 5.58 15.83
N PHE A 47 -11.58 4.50 15.02
CA PHE A 47 -12.78 4.00 14.34
C PHE A 47 -13.91 3.68 15.33
N ALA A 48 -13.60 2.96 16.42
CA ALA A 48 -14.60 2.65 17.44
C ALA A 48 -15.19 3.92 18.04
N ILE A 49 -14.36 4.91 18.40
CA ILE A 49 -14.80 6.19 18.97
C ILE A 49 -15.67 6.98 17.95
N VAL A 50 -15.21 7.14 16.72
CA VAL A 50 -15.97 7.84 15.66
C VAL A 50 -17.30 7.17 15.38
N SER A 51 -17.33 5.83 15.41
CA SER A 51 -18.54 5.02 15.15
C SER A 51 -19.63 5.17 16.22
N THR A 52 -19.28 5.66 17.43
CA THR A 52 -20.29 5.96 18.46
C THR A 52 -21.15 7.17 18.12
N GLY A 53 -20.68 8.05 17.24
CA GLY A 53 -21.34 9.32 16.95
C GLY A 53 -21.24 10.35 18.09
N TRP A 54 -20.48 10.10 19.17
CA TRP A 54 -20.36 10.99 20.31
C TRP A 54 -19.27 12.07 20.11
N LEU A 55 -18.39 11.87 19.11
CA LEU A 55 -17.28 12.80 18.89
C LEU A 55 -17.79 14.10 18.27
N LYS A 56 -17.97 15.09 19.15
CA LYS A 56 -18.52 16.41 18.80
C LYS A 56 -17.68 17.52 19.47
N ILE A 57 -17.40 18.58 18.71
CA ILE A 57 -16.70 19.76 19.21
C ILE A 57 -17.56 20.99 18.92
N GLY A 58 -18.19 21.54 19.94
CA GLY A 58 -19.23 22.54 19.77
C GLY A 58 -20.41 21.99 18.99
N GLU A 59 -20.79 22.61 17.88
CA GLU A 59 -21.83 22.13 16.99
C GLU A 59 -21.33 21.18 15.90
N TRP A 60 -19.99 21.08 15.72
CA TRP A 60 -19.39 20.27 14.67
C TRP A 60 -19.35 18.81 15.07
N GLN A 61 -20.09 17.99 14.32
CA GLN A 61 -20.08 16.54 14.44
C GLN A 61 -18.92 15.97 13.62
N ILE A 62 -17.97 15.31 14.26
CA ILE A 62 -16.86 14.62 13.59
C ILE A 62 -17.35 13.25 13.13
N THR A 63 -17.28 13.01 11.84
CA THR A 63 -17.72 11.76 11.19
C THR A 63 -16.55 11.05 10.52
N SER A 64 -16.78 9.82 10.09
CA SER A 64 -15.76 9.06 9.34
C SER A 64 -15.28 9.80 8.10
N SER A 65 -16.17 10.44 7.34
CA SER A 65 -15.80 11.22 6.14
C SER A 65 -14.90 12.42 6.44
N SER A 66 -14.88 12.93 7.67
CA SER A 66 -13.98 14.01 8.08
C SER A 66 -12.48 13.64 7.89
N PHE A 67 -12.16 12.34 7.93
CA PHE A 67 -10.78 11.86 7.81
C PHE A 67 -10.35 11.56 6.36
N ASN A 68 -11.24 11.62 5.37
CA ASN A 68 -10.93 11.37 3.97
C ASN A 68 -9.88 12.35 3.41
N TRP A 69 -9.88 13.59 3.89
CA TRP A 69 -8.87 14.58 3.53
C TRP A 69 -7.47 14.10 3.93
N PHE A 70 -7.29 13.62 5.17
CA PHE A 70 -6.01 13.10 5.64
C PHE A 70 -5.60 11.82 4.91
N LEU A 71 -6.55 10.91 4.64
CA LEU A 71 -6.31 9.72 3.86
C LEU A 71 -5.73 10.09 2.49
N PHE A 72 -6.38 10.99 1.77
CA PHE A 72 -5.95 11.41 0.44
C PHE A 72 -4.59 12.12 0.47
N HIS A 73 -4.42 13.12 1.32
CA HIS A 73 -3.21 13.94 1.32
C HIS A 73 -1.99 13.20 1.90
N ALA A 74 -2.14 12.45 3.00
CA ALA A 74 -1.05 11.65 3.56
C ALA A 74 -0.57 10.58 2.57
N PHE A 75 -1.48 9.97 1.82
CA PHE A 75 -1.14 9.05 0.75
C PHE A 75 -0.29 9.73 -0.33
N ASN A 76 -0.74 10.85 -0.86
CA ASN A 76 -0.01 11.58 -1.91
C ASN A 76 1.36 12.07 -1.42
N ILE A 77 1.44 12.62 -0.20
CA ILE A 77 2.72 13.04 0.41
C ILE A 77 3.67 11.85 0.52
N SER A 78 3.19 10.69 0.95
CA SER A 78 4.04 9.50 1.09
C SER A 78 4.65 9.05 -0.24
N TYR A 79 3.88 9.08 -1.32
CA TYR A 79 4.33 8.69 -2.67
C TYR A 79 5.30 9.71 -3.28
N ILE A 80 5.01 11.00 -3.16
CA ILE A 80 5.91 12.08 -3.59
C ILE A 80 7.24 11.97 -2.85
N SER A 81 7.20 11.86 -1.52
CA SER A 81 8.38 11.74 -0.68
C SER A 81 9.21 10.50 -1.02
N LEU A 82 8.55 9.38 -1.32
CA LEU A 82 9.22 8.14 -1.74
C LEU A 82 10.08 8.36 -3.00
N LEU A 83 9.54 9.04 -4.02
CA LEU A 83 10.26 9.29 -5.28
C LEU A 83 11.33 10.41 -5.17
N LEU A 84 11.20 11.32 -4.23
CA LEU A 84 12.24 12.28 -3.89
C LEU A 84 13.42 11.62 -3.16
N THR A 85 13.24 10.44 -2.57
CA THR A 85 14.31 9.70 -1.88
C THR A 85 15.35 9.23 -2.89
N ARG A 86 16.61 9.57 -2.63
CA ARG A 86 17.74 9.10 -3.45
C ARG A 86 18.01 7.62 -3.12
N PRO A 87 18.12 6.72 -4.12
CA PRO A 87 18.53 5.35 -3.87
C PRO A 87 19.87 5.31 -3.12
N ARG A 88 19.95 4.51 -2.04
CA ARG A 88 21.21 4.21 -1.35
C ARG A 88 21.91 3.08 -2.08
N GLY A 89 23.17 3.27 -2.42
CA GLY A 89 24.08 2.23 -2.88
C GLY A 89 24.51 2.34 -4.33
N ASN A 90 25.70 1.87 -4.59
CA ASN A 90 26.23 1.61 -5.93
C ASN A 90 25.41 0.44 -6.52
N GLN A 91 24.63 0.71 -7.56
CA GLN A 91 23.96 -0.32 -8.36
C GLN A 91 24.95 -1.15 -9.21
N GLU A 92 26.24 -1.00 -8.98
CA GLU A 92 27.29 -1.57 -9.83
C GLU A 92 27.41 -3.11 -9.75
N ASN A 93 26.77 -3.77 -8.76
CA ASN A 93 26.78 -5.21 -8.66
C ASN A 93 25.37 -5.80 -8.39
N THR A 94 24.44 -5.57 -9.33
CA THR A 94 23.16 -6.32 -9.29
C THR A 94 23.44 -7.74 -9.73
N SER A 95 23.58 -8.66 -8.78
CA SER A 95 23.81 -10.08 -9.10
C SER A 95 22.68 -10.66 -9.93
N LYS A 96 22.98 -11.67 -10.77
CA LYS A 96 21.94 -12.41 -11.53
C LYS A 96 20.82 -12.94 -10.62
N GLU A 97 21.14 -13.26 -9.37
CA GLU A 97 20.17 -13.74 -8.39
C GLU A 97 19.19 -12.64 -7.96
N VAL A 98 19.65 -11.40 -7.75
CA VAL A 98 18.78 -10.25 -7.43
C VAL A 98 17.81 -9.94 -8.57
N VAL A 99 18.31 -9.95 -9.82
CA VAL A 99 17.44 -9.76 -11.00
C VAL A 99 16.40 -10.87 -11.10
N ARG A 100 16.84 -12.13 -10.94
CA ARG A 100 15.96 -13.30 -10.99
C ARG A 100 14.89 -13.24 -9.90
N GLY A 101 15.27 -12.94 -8.67
CA GLY A 101 14.34 -12.82 -7.55
C GLY A 101 13.41 -11.62 -7.68
N GLY A 102 13.93 -10.49 -8.13
CA GLY A 102 13.11 -9.30 -8.43
C GLY A 102 12.06 -9.56 -9.51
N MET A 103 12.43 -10.27 -10.58
CA MET A 103 11.48 -10.70 -11.62
C MET A 103 10.45 -11.69 -11.05
N TRP A 104 10.87 -12.63 -10.19
CA TRP A 104 9.97 -13.55 -9.52
C TRP A 104 8.94 -12.79 -8.68
N GLN A 105 9.37 -11.85 -7.84
CA GLN A 105 8.47 -11.02 -7.04
C GLN A 105 7.52 -10.18 -7.91
N THR A 106 8.04 -9.57 -8.98
CA THR A 106 7.25 -8.77 -9.93
C THR A 106 6.13 -9.61 -10.54
N LEU A 107 6.44 -10.80 -11.04
CA LEU A 107 5.45 -11.64 -11.71
C LEU A 107 4.43 -12.23 -10.74
N ILE A 108 4.81 -12.62 -9.51
CA ILE A 108 3.85 -13.04 -8.48
C ILE A 108 2.83 -11.93 -8.22
N TRP A 109 3.27 -10.69 -8.07
CA TRP A 109 2.35 -9.58 -7.86
C TRP A 109 1.51 -9.27 -9.09
N THR A 110 2.10 -9.34 -10.30
CA THR A 110 1.39 -9.19 -11.58
C THR A 110 0.29 -10.24 -11.78
N ILE A 111 0.52 -11.47 -11.30
CA ILE A 111 -0.50 -12.54 -11.28
C ILE A 111 -1.54 -12.25 -10.20
N SER A 112 -1.08 -11.84 -9.00
CA SER A 112 -1.95 -11.66 -7.83
C SER A 112 -2.98 -10.55 -8.04
N LEU A 113 -2.59 -9.42 -8.64
CA LEU A 113 -3.45 -8.25 -8.80
C LEU A 113 -4.73 -8.54 -9.58
N PRO A 114 -4.70 -9.05 -10.84
CA PRO A 114 -5.93 -9.36 -11.57
C PRO A 114 -6.68 -10.57 -10.98
N ALA A 115 -5.96 -11.57 -10.47
CA ALA A 115 -6.59 -12.76 -9.90
C ALA A 115 -7.40 -12.42 -8.62
N GLN A 116 -6.90 -11.53 -7.76
CA GLN A 116 -7.63 -11.07 -6.58
C GLN A 116 -8.93 -10.37 -6.96
N ALA A 117 -8.93 -9.53 -8.00
CA ALA A 117 -10.14 -8.88 -8.48
C ALA A 117 -11.17 -9.91 -8.99
N LEU A 118 -10.73 -10.89 -9.80
CA LEU A 118 -11.62 -11.94 -10.31
C LEU A 118 -12.19 -12.80 -9.18
N ILE A 119 -11.37 -13.18 -8.20
CA ILE A 119 -11.82 -13.92 -7.01
C ILE A 119 -12.83 -13.11 -6.21
N GLY A 120 -12.55 -11.83 -5.96
CA GLY A 120 -13.45 -10.95 -5.23
C GLY A 120 -14.81 -10.81 -5.92
N GLY A 121 -14.81 -10.56 -7.23
CA GLY A 121 -16.04 -10.51 -8.03
C GLY A 121 -16.81 -11.83 -8.02
N ALA A 122 -16.12 -12.97 -8.20
CA ALA A 122 -16.73 -14.28 -8.15
C ALA A 122 -17.35 -14.62 -6.79
N VAL A 123 -16.73 -14.22 -5.69
CA VAL A 123 -17.28 -14.41 -4.33
C VAL A 123 -18.56 -13.60 -4.16
N ILE A 124 -18.62 -12.35 -4.63
CA ILE A 124 -19.86 -11.55 -4.56
C ILE A 124 -20.94 -12.17 -5.44
N TRP A 125 -20.59 -12.61 -6.64
CA TRP A 125 -21.54 -13.29 -7.52
C TRP A 125 -22.12 -14.55 -6.87
N LEU A 126 -21.29 -15.40 -6.26
CA LEU A 126 -21.73 -16.60 -5.54
C LEU A 126 -22.58 -16.22 -4.30
N TYR A 127 -22.20 -15.18 -3.59
CA TYR A 127 -22.98 -14.66 -2.46
C TYR A 127 -24.37 -14.21 -2.90
N ASN A 128 -24.49 -13.48 -4.01
CA ASN A 128 -25.77 -13.07 -4.59
C ASN A 128 -26.64 -14.29 -4.94
N LEU A 129 -26.05 -15.31 -5.60
CA LEU A 129 -26.77 -16.55 -5.92
C LEU A 129 -27.29 -17.27 -4.67
N ALA A 130 -26.51 -17.32 -3.60
CA ALA A 130 -26.86 -18.03 -2.37
C ALA A 130 -27.89 -17.29 -1.51
N THR A 131 -27.92 -15.96 -1.57
CA THR A 131 -28.74 -15.13 -0.68
C THR A 131 -29.91 -14.43 -1.36
N GLY A 132 -29.96 -14.44 -2.68
CA GLY A 132 -30.94 -13.67 -3.46
C GLY A 132 -30.66 -12.15 -3.49
N ASN A 133 -29.50 -11.72 -3.02
CA ASN A 133 -29.07 -10.32 -3.10
C ASN A 133 -28.65 -9.94 -4.52
N SER A 134 -28.52 -8.63 -4.76
CA SER A 134 -28.09 -8.05 -6.05
C SER A 134 -26.96 -7.04 -5.86
N LEU A 135 -25.94 -7.42 -5.08
CA LEU A 135 -24.76 -6.57 -4.88
C LEU A 135 -23.95 -6.50 -6.18
N SER A 136 -23.37 -5.34 -6.46
CA SER A 136 -22.44 -5.19 -7.57
C SER A 136 -21.18 -6.00 -7.33
N GLU A 137 -20.75 -6.81 -8.30
CA GLU A 137 -19.50 -7.60 -8.23
C GLU A 137 -18.27 -6.69 -8.07
N PHE A 138 -18.36 -5.42 -8.47
CA PHE A 138 -17.30 -4.43 -8.26
C PHE A 138 -16.96 -4.22 -6.77
N ILE A 139 -17.93 -4.41 -5.87
CA ILE A 139 -17.70 -4.40 -4.41
C ILE A 139 -16.70 -5.48 -3.98
N GLY A 140 -16.68 -6.63 -4.67
CA GLY A 140 -15.65 -7.64 -4.47
C GLY A 140 -14.36 -7.36 -5.23
N MET A 141 -14.46 -6.86 -6.46
CA MET A 141 -13.30 -6.63 -7.32
C MET A 141 -12.37 -5.55 -6.79
N ILE A 142 -12.88 -4.54 -6.05
CA ILE A 142 -12.08 -3.47 -5.45
C ILE A 142 -11.08 -4.00 -4.41
N VAL A 143 -11.24 -5.24 -3.92
CA VAL A 143 -10.33 -5.89 -2.96
C VAL A 143 -8.88 -5.85 -3.43
N THR A 144 -8.65 -6.02 -4.73
CA THR A 144 -7.29 -6.03 -5.27
C THR A 144 -6.55 -4.72 -4.99
N HIS A 145 -7.22 -3.57 -5.13
CA HIS A 145 -6.62 -2.27 -4.88
C HIS A 145 -6.37 -2.04 -3.37
N GLY A 146 -7.22 -2.58 -2.50
CA GLY A 146 -6.98 -2.57 -1.05
C GLY A 146 -5.81 -3.46 -0.63
N TYR A 147 -5.82 -4.70 -1.06
CA TYR A 147 -4.84 -5.72 -0.65
C TYR A 147 -3.46 -5.51 -1.25
N THR A 148 -3.36 -5.24 -2.56
CA THR A 148 -2.05 -5.17 -3.24
C THR A 148 -1.44 -3.78 -3.25
N GLN A 149 -2.24 -2.73 -3.13
CA GLN A 149 -1.80 -1.35 -3.33
C GLN A 149 -2.01 -0.46 -2.11
N GLY A 150 -2.82 -0.92 -1.17
CA GLY A 150 -3.10 -0.21 0.07
C GLY A 150 -4.21 0.84 -0.03
N PRO A 151 -4.49 1.53 1.08
CA PRO A 151 -5.72 2.31 1.26
C PRO A 151 -5.85 3.51 0.33
N GLY A 152 -4.74 4.17 0.03
CA GLY A 152 -4.79 5.38 -0.81
C GLY A 152 -5.19 5.09 -2.25
N GLN A 153 -4.64 4.03 -2.84
CA GLN A 153 -5.03 3.62 -4.20
C GLN A 153 -6.45 3.02 -4.19
N ALA A 154 -6.80 2.23 -3.18
CA ALA A 154 -8.16 1.71 -3.03
C ALA A 154 -9.19 2.84 -2.95
N TYR A 155 -8.89 3.90 -2.21
CA TYR A 155 -9.73 5.10 -2.15
C TYR A 155 -9.79 5.83 -3.50
N ALA A 156 -8.66 6.00 -4.17
CA ALA A 156 -8.59 6.68 -5.47
C ALA A 156 -9.41 5.95 -6.55
N PHE A 157 -9.18 4.64 -6.72
CA PHE A 157 -9.96 3.83 -7.68
C PHE A 157 -11.43 3.72 -7.26
N GLY A 158 -11.71 3.50 -5.98
CA GLY A 158 -13.07 3.45 -5.46
C GLY A 158 -13.84 4.74 -5.75
N THR A 159 -13.24 5.91 -5.54
CA THR A 159 -13.84 7.21 -5.86
C THR A 159 -14.13 7.35 -7.36
N LEU A 160 -13.27 6.83 -8.23
CA LEU A 160 -13.53 6.82 -9.68
C LEU A 160 -14.71 5.90 -10.03
N TRP A 161 -14.79 4.74 -9.40
CA TRP A 161 -15.90 3.80 -9.64
C TRP A 161 -17.23 4.33 -9.10
N GLU A 162 -17.21 5.04 -7.96
CA GLU A 162 -18.39 5.74 -7.44
C GLU A 162 -18.90 6.82 -8.41
N LYS A 163 -17.98 7.59 -9.01
CA LYS A 163 -18.35 8.52 -10.11
C LYS A 163 -18.93 7.79 -11.33
N GLY A 164 -18.58 6.53 -11.51
CA GLY A 164 -19.13 5.62 -12.51
C GLY A 164 -20.45 4.96 -12.12
N GLY A 165 -21.00 5.25 -10.93
CA GLY A 165 -22.29 4.74 -10.46
C GLY A 165 -22.22 3.51 -9.56
N ILE A 166 -21.04 3.07 -9.10
CA ILE A 166 -20.87 1.94 -8.20
C ILE A 166 -20.76 2.48 -6.76
N ALA A 167 -21.84 2.42 -6.00
CA ALA A 167 -21.91 2.96 -4.65
C ALA A 167 -20.90 2.28 -3.69
N ASP A 168 -20.41 3.04 -2.69
CA ASP A 168 -19.60 2.61 -1.55
C ASP A 168 -18.21 2.02 -1.87
N CYS A 169 -17.78 2.02 -3.14
CA CYS A 169 -16.51 1.41 -3.56
C CYS A 169 -15.29 2.00 -2.85
N ALA A 170 -15.24 3.31 -2.61
CA ALA A 170 -14.12 3.94 -1.93
C ALA A 170 -14.02 3.44 -0.48
N THR A 171 -15.14 3.44 0.24
CA THR A 171 -15.20 2.94 1.63
C THR A 171 -14.88 1.45 1.72
N VAL A 172 -15.46 0.63 0.84
CA VAL A 172 -15.22 -0.83 0.82
C VAL A 172 -13.78 -1.13 0.46
N GLY A 173 -13.19 -0.41 -0.50
CA GLY A 173 -11.78 -0.55 -0.85
C GLY A 173 -10.84 -0.25 0.32
N VAL A 174 -11.15 0.79 1.11
CA VAL A 174 -10.43 1.16 2.33
C VAL A 174 -10.57 0.08 3.41
N ILE A 175 -11.77 -0.51 3.57
CA ILE A 175 -11.99 -1.64 4.49
C ILE A 175 -11.14 -2.84 4.08
N TYR A 176 -11.09 -3.18 2.79
CA TYR A 176 -10.21 -4.25 2.32
C TYR A 176 -8.74 -3.96 2.58
N ALA A 177 -8.28 -2.73 2.43
CA ALA A 177 -6.90 -2.40 2.76
C ALA A 177 -6.59 -2.65 4.25
N ALA A 178 -7.48 -2.25 5.14
CA ALA A 178 -7.36 -2.53 6.57
C ALA A 178 -7.32 -4.03 6.87
N LEU A 179 -8.24 -4.81 6.27
CA LEU A 179 -8.27 -6.27 6.40
C LEU A 179 -7.04 -6.94 5.80
N GLY A 180 -6.48 -6.38 4.72
CA GLY A 180 -5.24 -6.84 4.12
C GLY A 180 -4.05 -6.74 5.08
N PHE A 181 -3.85 -5.58 5.72
CA PHE A 181 -2.82 -5.42 6.74
C PHE A 181 -2.98 -6.37 7.93
N LEU A 182 -4.22 -6.55 8.39
CA LEU A 182 -4.53 -7.51 9.45
C LEU A 182 -4.24 -8.95 9.00
N SER A 183 -4.61 -9.32 7.78
CA SER A 183 -4.32 -10.64 7.20
C SER A 183 -2.82 -10.90 7.10
N ALA A 184 -2.03 -9.91 6.68
CA ALA A 184 -0.58 -10.02 6.64
C ALA A 184 0.01 -10.29 8.04
N ALA A 185 -0.51 -9.65 9.09
CA ALA A 185 -0.08 -9.88 10.45
C ALA A 185 -0.57 -11.24 10.99
N ILE A 186 -1.88 -11.52 10.91
CA ILE A 186 -2.51 -12.71 11.50
C ILE A 186 -2.07 -14.01 10.81
N VAL A 187 -1.82 -13.98 9.49
CA VAL A 187 -1.40 -15.16 8.71
C VAL A 187 0.11 -15.15 8.48
N GLY A 188 0.70 -14.02 8.08
CA GLY A 188 2.11 -13.92 7.73
C GLY A 188 3.05 -14.18 8.90
N VAL A 189 2.75 -13.65 10.10
CA VAL A 189 3.60 -13.87 11.30
C VAL A 189 3.63 -15.35 11.73
N PRO A 190 2.52 -16.09 11.84
CA PRO A 190 2.54 -17.53 12.07
C PRO A 190 3.31 -18.31 10.99
N VAL A 191 3.17 -17.97 9.70
CA VAL A 191 3.91 -18.59 8.61
C VAL A 191 5.41 -18.33 8.76
N ALA A 192 5.82 -17.10 9.09
CA ALA A 192 7.22 -16.77 9.35
C ALA A 192 7.80 -17.61 10.51
N ARG A 193 7.07 -17.70 11.62
CA ARG A 193 7.47 -18.54 12.76
C ARG A 193 7.53 -20.02 12.40
N TRP A 194 6.65 -20.50 11.52
CA TRP A 194 6.69 -21.87 11.03
C TRP A 194 7.96 -22.13 10.20
N PHE A 195 8.36 -21.20 9.32
CA PHE A 195 9.62 -21.31 8.57
C PHE A 195 10.83 -21.39 9.49
N VAL A 196 10.91 -20.53 10.52
CA VAL A 196 11.99 -20.54 11.51
C VAL A 196 12.04 -21.87 12.27
N ARG A 197 10.88 -22.35 12.76
CA ARG A 197 10.81 -23.62 13.50
C ARG A 197 11.25 -24.83 12.67
N LYS A 198 11.03 -24.78 11.37
CA LYS A 198 11.43 -25.84 10.43
C LYS A 198 12.86 -25.67 9.91
N GLY A 199 13.56 -24.58 10.27
CA GLY A 199 14.91 -24.30 9.79
C GLY A 199 14.99 -24.08 8.27
N LEU A 200 13.90 -23.58 7.66
CA LEU A 200 13.78 -23.38 6.22
C LEU A 200 14.36 -22.04 5.75
N ASN A 201 14.50 -21.06 6.65
CA ASN A 201 15.08 -19.76 6.35
C ASN A 201 16.60 -19.86 6.11
N ALA A 202 17.13 -19.00 5.24
CA ALA A 202 18.52 -19.04 4.79
C ALA A 202 19.53 -18.99 5.93
N ASN A 203 19.27 -18.17 6.95
CA ASN A 203 20.18 -17.98 8.09
C ASN A 203 20.15 -19.12 9.13
N LYS A 204 19.22 -20.08 9.02
CA LYS A 204 19.02 -21.23 9.92
C LYS A 204 19.02 -20.92 11.44
N THR A 205 19.29 -19.71 11.81
CA THR A 205 19.24 -19.19 13.18
C THR A 205 17.89 -18.51 13.38
N GLY A 206 17.18 -18.92 14.43
CA GLY A 206 16.01 -18.15 14.86
C GLY A 206 16.50 -16.72 15.16
N ALA A 207 15.99 -15.75 14.41
CA ALA A 207 16.26 -14.36 14.71
C ALA A 207 15.85 -14.10 16.16
N SER A 208 16.77 -13.64 16.98
CA SER A 208 16.41 -13.06 18.26
C SER A 208 15.67 -11.74 17.94
N ILE A 209 14.35 -11.81 17.87
CA ILE A 209 13.54 -10.61 17.74
C ILE A 209 13.83 -9.74 18.94
N THR A 210 14.47 -8.59 18.72
CA THR A 210 14.88 -7.70 19.82
C THR A 210 13.66 -7.15 20.55
N LYS A 211 13.84 -6.80 21.83
CA LYS A 211 12.77 -6.14 22.60
C LYS A 211 12.29 -4.87 21.92
N GLU A 212 13.20 -4.10 21.35
CA GLU A 212 12.92 -2.88 20.59
C GLU A 212 12.00 -3.15 19.38
N PHE A 213 12.24 -4.23 18.64
CA PHE A 213 11.40 -4.63 17.51
C PHE A 213 9.99 -5.03 17.96
N LEU A 214 9.87 -5.74 19.11
CA LEU A 214 8.56 -6.14 19.66
C LEU A 214 7.78 -4.93 20.19
N THR A 215 8.41 -4.11 21.01
CA THR A 215 7.75 -2.97 21.67
C THR A 215 7.59 -1.76 20.75
N GLY A 216 8.43 -1.65 19.71
CA GLY A 216 8.50 -0.48 18.84
C GLY A 216 9.21 0.72 19.48
N ILE A 217 9.83 0.56 20.67
CA ILE A 217 10.55 1.63 21.38
C ILE A 217 12.05 1.31 21.38
N MET A 218 12.85 2.27 20.90
CA MET A 218 14.30 2.16 20.87
C MET A 218 14.90 2.32 22.28
N ASP A 219 16.01 1.64 22.54
CA ASP A 219 16.81 1.84 23.74
C ASP A 219 17.47 3.22 23.73
N GLU A 220 17.59 3.86 24.89
CA GLU A 220 18.24 5.18 25.04
C GLU A 220 19.69 5.19 24.51
N LYS A 221 20.35 4.05 24.54
CA LYS A 221 21.73 3.88 24.05
C LYS A 221 21.82 3.66 22.54
N SER A 222 20.67 3.62 21.85
CA SER A 222 20.66 3.44 20.39
C SER A 222 21.34 4.61 19.68
N THR A 223 22.28 4.30 18.79
CA THR A 223 23.00 5.27 17.96
C THR A 223 22.32 5.50 16.60
N ALA A 224 21.10 4.99 16.42
CA ALA A 224 20.34 5.20 15.18
C ALA A 224 20.08 6.70 14.96
N THR A 225 20.41 7.18 13.74
CA THR A 225 20.24 8.59 13.38
C THR A 225 18.98 8.81 12.55
N ASN A 226 18.38 10.01 12.67
CA ASN A 226 17.21 10.42 11.90
C ASN A 226 17.56 11.08 10.56
N GLY A 227 18.81 11.04 10.16
CA GLY A 227 19.33 11.65 8.95
C GLY A 227 20.50 12.60 9.23
N ARG A 228 21.06 13.15 8.16
CA ARG A 228 22.15 14.10 8.20
C ARG A 228 21.63 15.50 7.93
N GLU A 229 22.09 16.51 8.67
CA GLU A 229 21.88 17.91 8.33
C GLU A 229 22.52 18.23 6.97
N THR A 230 21.73 18.73 6.04
CA THR A 230 22.15 19.12 4.69
C THR A 230 22.07 20.62 4.46
N THR A 231 21.33 21.32 5.32
CA THR A 231 21.20 22.78 5.37
C THR A 231 21.52 23.26 6.78
N HIS A 232 22.09 24.44 6.90
CA HIS A 232 22.39 25.02 8.20
C HIS A 232 21.15 25.76 8.75
N ALA A 233 20.86 25.57 10.03
CA ALA A 233 19.68 26.14 10.69
C ALA A 233 19.58 27.68 10.63
N SER A 234 20.72 28.38 10.36
CA SER A 234 20.70 29.83 10.14
C SER A 234 19.99 30.25 8.84
N THR A 235 19.75 29.31 7.93
CA THR A 235 19.07 29.57 6.65
C THR A 235 17.71 28.87 6.60
N ILE A 236 17.70 27.55 6.77
CA ILE A 236 16.49 26.72 6.81
C ILE A 236 16.82 25.40 7.51
N ASP A 237 15.92 24.91 8.32
CA ASP A 237 16.02 23.58 8.91
C ASP A 237 15.98 22.51 7.82
N THR A 238 16.79 21.46 7.98
CA THR A 238 16.89 20.36 6.99
C THR A 238 15.56 19.66 6.75
N LEU A 239 14.76 19.43 7.79
CA LEU A 239 13.44 18.83 7.63
C LEU A 239 12.51 19.77 6.86
N ALA A 240 12.52 21.08 7.20
CA ALA A 240 11.72 22.08 6.49
C ALA A 240 12.09 22.16 5.00
N PHE A 241 13.39 22.06 4.67
CA PHE A 241 13.84 22.00 3.26
C PHE A 241 13.23 20.79 2.53
N HIS A 242 13.27 19.58 3.12
CA HIS A 242 12.73 18.38 2.51
C HIS A 242 11.19 18.43 2.40
N VAL A 243 10.50 18.97 3.39
CA VAL A 243 9.05 19.22 3.34
C VAL A 243 8.71 20.24 2.25
N ALA A 244 9.52 21.29 2.08
CA ALA A 244 9.33 22.27 1.01
C ALA A 244 9.47 21.64 -0.38
N LEU A 245 10.39 20.67 -0.60
CA LEU A 245 10.47 19.92 -1.85
C LEU A 245 9.18 19.16 -2.13
N VAL A 246 8.59 18.51 -1.13
CA VAL A 246 7.29 17.85 -1.26
C VAL A 246 6.21 18.86 -1.61
N GLY A 247 6.18 20.03 -0.96
CA GLY A 247 5.23 21.10 -1.22
C GLY A 247 5.29 21.65 -2.64
N ILE A 248 6.51 21.83 -3.19
CA ILE A 248 6.70 22.27 -4.59
C ILE A 248 6.16 21.22 -5.58
N VAL A 249 6.46 19.93 -5.35
CA VAL A 249 5.89 18.85 -6.18
C VAL A 249 4.38 18.88 -6.11
N TYR A 250 3.83 19.06 -4.92
CA TYR A 250 2.37 19.10 -4.72
C TYR A 250 1.73 20.26 -5.51
N LEU A 251 2.32 21.44 -5.46
CA LEU A 251 1.85 22.63 -6.19
C LEU A 251 1.88 22.40 -7.71
N ILE A 252 3.01 21.92 -8.23
CA ILE A 252 3.17 21.65 -9.66
C ILE A 252 2.16 20.59 -10.13
N THR A 253 2.03 19.50 -9.38
CA THR A 253 1.09 18.40 -9.68
C THR A 253 -0.36 18.89 -9.70
N TYR A 254 -0.74 19.72 -8.74
CA TYR A 254 -2.09 20.29 -8.71
C TYR A 254 -2.37 21.16 -9.92
N ALA A 255 -1.45 22.06 -10.29
CA ALA A 255 -1.59 22.93 -11.44
C ALA A 255 -1.65 22.15 -12.77
N GLU A 256 -0.72 21.20 -12.95
CA GLU A 256 -0.69 20.30 -14.12
C GLU A 256 -1.99 19.53 -14.26
N LEU A 257 -2.39 18.83 -13.20
CA LEU A 257 -3.53 17.93 -13.24
C LEU A 257 -4.86 18.69 -13.40
N SER A 258 -4.99 19.88 -12.80
CA SER A 258 -6.14 20.75 -13.02
C SER A 258 -6.27 21.14 -14.48
N TRP A 259 -5.14 21.43 -15.13
CA TRP A 259 -5.12 21.78 -16.56
C TRP A 259 -5.45 20.56 -17.45
N LEU A 260 -4.84 19.40 -17.16
CA LEU A 260 -5.07 18.14 -17.90
C LEU A 260 -6.51 17.67 -17.78
N GLU A 261 -7.12 17.74 -16.58
CA GLU A 261 -8.49 17.33 -16.34
C GLU A 261 -9.48 18.22 -17.11
N ALA A 262 -9.19 19.52 -17.21
CA ALA A 262 -10.06 20.47 -17.93
C ALA A 262 -9.93 20.38 -19.46
N HIS A 263 -8.72 20.18 -20.00
CA HIS A 263 -8.48 20.38 -21.44
C HIS A 263 -8.18 19.08 -22.20
N ILE A 264 -7.57 18.11 -21.58
CA ILE A 264 -7.09 16.89 -22.26
C ILE A 264 -8.00 15.69 -21.99
N LYS A 265 -8.45 15.52 -20.75
CA LYS A 265 -9.31 14.40 -20.34
C LYS A 265 -10.57 14.27 -21.19
N PRO A 266 -11.32 15.34 -21.56
CA PRO A 266 -12.54 15.24 -22.37
C PRO A 266 -12.34 14.57 -23.73
N PHE A 267 -11.13 14.68 -24.32
CA PHE A 267 -10.80 13.98 -25.56
C PHE A 267 -10.78 12.47 -25.36
N PHE A 268 -10.15 11.98 -24.30
CA PHE A 268 -10.06 10.54 -24.01
C PHE A 268 -11.39 9.94 -23.55
N ASP A 269 -12.22 10.71 -22.86
CA ASP A 269 -13.51 10.25 -22.35
C ASP A 269 -14.51 9.88 -23.46
N GLN A 270 -14.29 10.34 -24.69
CA GLN A 270 -15.12 10.02 -25.86
C GLN A 270 -14.96 8.54 -26.31
N TYR A 271 -13.84 7.91 -25.99
CA TYR A 271 -13.51 6.56 -26.44
C TYR A 271 -13.52 5.57 -25.29
N LYS A 272 -14.37 4.52 -25.34
CA LYS A 272 -14.50 3.50 -24.28
C LYS A 272 -13.14 2.97 -23.80
N TRP A 273 -12.28 2.56 -24.75
CA TRP A 273 -10.98 1.94 -24.44
C TRP A 273 -9.91 2.92 -23.94
N LEU A 274 -10.08 4.21 -24.18
CA LEU A 274 -9.18 5.27 -23.71
C LEU A 274 -9.72 5.99 -22.47
N LYS A 275 -10.94 5.71 -22.06
CA LYS A 275 -11.57 6.34 -20.90
C LYS A 275 -10.81 6.08 -19.59
N GLY A 276 -10.19 4.89 -19.46
CA GLY A 276 -9.30 4.57 -18.34
C GLY A 276 -8.11 5.51 -18.28
N PHE A 277 -7.45 5.75 -19.42
CA PHE A 277 -6.37 6.72 -19.50
C PHE A 277 -6.87 8.15 -19.21
N GLY A 278 -8.02 8.55 -19.75
CA GLY A 278 -8.65 9.83 -19.40
C GLY A 278 -8.92 9.97 -17.91
N ALA A 279 -9.37 8.90 -17.25
CA ALA A 279 -9.60 8.91 -15.81
C ALA A 279 -8.30 9.07 -14.99
N THR A 280 -7.14 8.65 -15.52
CA THR A 280 -5.84 8.92 -14.85
C THR A 280 -5.51 10.41 -14.81
N LEU A 281 -6.08 11.22 -15.70
CA LEU A 281 -5.92 12.68 -15.77
C LEU A 281 -6.90 13.41 -14.83
N SER A 282 -7.30 12.82 -13.72
CA SER A 282 -8.25 13.40 -12.76
C SER A 282 -7.72 13.39 -11.34
N MET A 283 -8.25 14.28 -10.48
CA MET A 283 -7.76 14.50 -9.12
C MET A 283 -7.62 13.22 -8.24
N PRO A 284 -8.50 12.20 -8.32
CA PRO A 284 -8.27 10.96 -7.55
C PRO A 284 -6.95 10.27 -7.88
N MET A 285 -6.41 10.47 -9.09
CA MET A 285 -5.15 9.87 -9.54
C MET A 285 -3.92 10.77 -9.35
N PHE A 286 -4.03 11.77 -8.48
CA PHE A 286 -2.98 12.73 -8.14
C PHE A 286 -1.62 12.08 -7.84
N PHE A 287 -1.63 10.91 -7.19
CA PHE A 287 -0.41 10.20 -6.82
C PHE A 287 0.46 9.81 -8.03
N ILE A 288 -0.15 9.49 -9.18
CA ILE A 288 0.58 9.12 -10.41
C ILE A 288 1.38 10.32 -10.93
N HIS A 289 0.70 11.46 -11.05
CA HIS A 289 1.30 12.72 -11.49
C HIS A 289 2.34 13.22 -10.49
N GLY A 290 2.04 13.11 -9.20
CA GLY A 290 2.98 13.43 -8.11
C GLY A 290 4.27 12.60 -8.18
N LEU A 291 4.19 11.32 -8.53
CA LEU A 291 5.37 10.48 -8.76
C LEU A 291 6.21 11.01 -9.94
N ILE A 292 5.57 11.33 -11.06
CA ILE A 292 6.23 11.83 -12.27
C ILE A 292 6.94 13.16 -11.97
N VAL A 293 6.23 14.12 -11.38
CA VAL A 293 6.78 15.45 -11.03
C VAL A 293 7.91 15.31 -10.00
N ALA A 294 7.77 14.45 -8.99
CA ALA A 294 8.81 14.18 -8.01
C ALA A 294 10.08 13.61 -8.66
N TRP A 295 9.92 12.65 -9.57
CA TRP A 295 11.03 12.09 -10.33
C TRP A 295 11.73 13.15 -11.21
N LEU A 296 10.95 13.99 -11.90
CA LEU A 296 11.49 15.09 -12.72
C LEU A 296 12.24 16.10 -11.86
N LEU A 297 11.66 16.55 -10.74
CA LEU A 297 12.30 17.50 -9.82
C LEU A 297 13.59 16.91 -9.25
N ARG A 298 13.56 15.67 -8.76
CA ARG A 298 14.77 14.99 -8.27
C ARG A 298 15.85 14.93 -9.35
N THR A 299 15.48 14.54 -10.57
CA THR A 299 16.43 14.44 -11.69
C THR A 299 17.04 15.81 -12.03
N LEU A 300 16.23 16.86 -12.01
CA LEU A 300 16.69 18.24 -12.22
C LEU A 300 17.69 18.65 -11.12
N LEU A 301 17.35 18.44 -9.85
CA LEU A 301 18.23 18.79 -8.72
C LEU A 301 19.56 18.03 -8.76
N LEU A 302 19.54 16.75 -9.19
CA LEU A 302 20.77 15.98 -9.37
C LEU A 302 21.64 16.56 -10.51
N LYS A 303 21.05 16.94 -11.64
CA LYS A 303 21.77 17.57 -12.78
C LYS A 303 22.34 18.95 -12.42
N LEU A 304 21.65 19.70 -11.54
CA LEU A 304 22.11 21.00 -11.05
C LEU A 304 23.16 20.88 -9.92
N GLY A 305 23.60 19.67 -9.55
CA GLY A 305 24.55 19.47 -8.46
C GLY A 305 23.97 19.65 -7.06
N ALA A 306 22.66 19.89 -6.93
CA ALA A 306 21.97 20.08 -5.66
C ALA A 306 21.63 18.76 -4.93
N GLY A 307 22.00 17.62 -5.49
CA GLY A 307 21.74 16.30 -4.89
C GLY A 307 22.34 16.13 -3.48
N ARG A 308 23.40 16.88 -3.14
CA ARG A 308 24.01 16.91 -1.80
C ARG A 308 23.08 17.45 -0.71
N LEU A 309 22.08 18.26 -1.10
CA LEU A 309 21.10 18.85 -0.18
C LEU A 309 19.96 17.85 0.17
N MET A 310 19.84 16.75 -0.55
CA MET A 310 18.80 15.76 -0.35
C MET A 310 19.34 14.59 0.49
N ASP A 311 18.91 14.50 1.76
CA ASP A 311 19.25 13.36 2.60
C ASP A 311 18.16 12.27 2.47
N PRO A 312 18.54 11.03 2.06
CA PRO A 312 17.57 9.96 1.86
C PRO A 312 16.92 9.47 3.16
N VAL A 313 17.56 9.66 4.32
CA VAL A 313 16.99 9.24 5.61
C VAL A 313 15.90 10.20 6.04
N VAL A 314 16.15 11.51 5.95
CA VAL A 314 15.15 12.54 6.26
C VAL A 314 13.92 12.34 5.37
N GLN A 315 14.13 12.14 4.06
CA GLN A 315 13.03 11.91 3.12
C GLN A 315 12.24 10.62 3.45
N THR A 316 12.94 9.53 3.81
CA THR A 316 12.28 8.28 4.24
C THR A 316 11.47 8.47 5.53
N ARG A 317 11.90 9.36 6.45
CA ARG A 317 11.14 9.68 7.67
C ARG A 317 9.84 10.41 7.34
N ILE A 318 9.86 11.34 6.39
CA ILE A 318 8.63 12.00 5.90
C ILE A 318 7.67 10.97 5.31
N THR A 319 8.18 10.05 4.46
CA THR A 319 7.38 8.93 3.93
C THR A 319 6.76 8.09 5.04
N GLY A 320 7.56 7.68 6.03
CA GLY A 320 7.11 6.83 7.15
C GLY A 320 6.04 7.52 7.99
N ALA A 321 6.27 8.78 8.39
CA ALA A 321 5.29 9.56 9.14
C ALA A 321 3.96 9.70 8.37
N SER A 322 4.04 10.01 7.06
CA SER A 322 2.85 10.11 6.22
C SER A 322 2.08 8.80 6.14
N VAL A 323 2.77 7.65 6.06
CA VAL A 323 2.13 6.31 6.05
C VAL A 323 1.45 6.03 7.39
N ASP A 324 2.03 6.38 8.53
CA ASP A 324 1.40 6.17 9.84
C ASP A 324 0.11 6.98 9.98
N TYR A 325 0.12 8.26 9.57
CA TYR A 325 -1.09 9.08 9.53
C TYR A 325 -2.10 8.55 8.51
N LEU A 326 -1.65 8.10 7.33
CA LEU A 326 -2.50 7.47 6.33
C LEU A 326 -3.24 6.28 6.90
N LEU A 327 -2.54 5.33 7.54
CA LEU A 327 -3.15 4.11 8.08
C LEU A 327 -4.16 4.42 9.19
N THR A 328 -3.82 5.35 10.09
CA THR A 328 -4.74 5.77 11.15
C THR A 328 -5.97 6.46 10.58
N ALA A 329 -5.80 7.39 9.64
CA ALA A 329 -6.90 8.07 8.95
C ALA A 329 -7.78 7.08 8.16
N THR A 330 -7.15 6.09 7.51
CA THR A 330 -7.83 5.01 6.78
C THR A 330 -8.84 4.28 7.66
N LEU A 331 -8.43 3.85 8.83
CA LEU A 331 -9.31 3.13 9.75
C LEU A 331 -10.40 4.05 10.32
N MET A 332 -10.05 5.29 10.68
CA MET A 332 -11.02 6.26 11.19
C MET A 332 -12.00 6.76 10.12
N SER A 333 -11.68 6.63 8.83
CA SER A 333 -12.58 6.98 7.72
C SER A 333 -13.60 5.89 7.37
N ILE A 334 -13.52 4.71 7.99
CA ILE A 334 -14.48 3.62 7.73
C ILE A 334 -15.87 4.00 8.23
N HIS A 335 -16.86 3.95 7.34
CA HIS A 335 -18.26 4.16 7.68
C HIS A 335 -18.87 2.90 8.28
N ILE A 336 -19.25 2.95 9.55
CA ILE A 336 -19.83 1.78 10.27
C ILE A 336 -21.11 1.27 9.61
N VAL A 337 -21.90 2.13 8.99
CA VAL A 337 -23.14 1.75 8.27
C VAL A 337 -22.79 0.87 7.07
N VAL A 338 -21.83 1.30 6.26
CA VAL A 338 -21.33 0.54 5.09
C VAL A 338 -20.72 -0.78 5.53
N LEU A 339 -19.90 -0.75 6.61
CA LEU A 339 -19.33 -1.99 7.16
C LEU A 339 -20.41 -2.97 7.59
N LYS A 340 -21.46 -2.51 8.28
CA LYS A 340 -22.58 -3.37 8.72
C LYS A 340 -23.36 -3.94 7.54
N GLN A 341 -23.56 -3.15 6.49
CA GLN A 341 -24.29 -3.57 5.29
C GLN A 341 -23.56 -4.68 4.54
N TYR A 342 -22.24 -4.58 4.43
CA TYR A 342 -21.41 -5.49 3.62
C TYR A 342 -20.54 -6.44 4.45
N VAL A 343 -20.76 -6.57 5.76
CA VAL A 343 -19.85 -7.32 6.65
C VAL A 343 -19.59 -8.75 6.17
N ILE A 344 -20.65 -9.51 5.85
CA ILE A 344 -20.54 -10.91 5.42
C ILE A 344 -19.80 -11.03 4.07
N PRO A 345 -20.24 -10.36 2.98
CA PRO A 345 -19.53 -10.46 1.72
C PRO A 345 -18.09 -9.93 1.79
N ILE A 346 -17.83 -8.86 2.54
CA ILE A 346 -16.45 -8.34 2.73
C ILE A 346 -15.55 -9.40 3.39
N PHE A 347 -16.02 -10.06 4.46
CA PHE A 347 -15.23 -11.10 5.11
C PHE A 347 -15.00 -12.33 4.23
N LEU A 348 -16.00 -12.75 3.46
CA LEU A 348 -15.87 -13.86 2.52
C LEU A 348 -14.83 -13.55 1.43
N VAL A 349 -14.88 -12.34 0.86
CA VAL A 349 -13.90 -11.90 -0.13
C VAL A 349 -12.50 -11.82 0.49
N ALA A 350 -12.36 -11.15 1.64
CA ALA A 350 -11.07 -11.00 2.34
C ALA A 350 -10.44 -12.35 2.68
N PHE A 351 -11.23 -13.30 3.19
CA PHE A 351 -10.78 -14.66 3.50
C PHE A 351 -10.31 -15.40 2.23
N SER A 352 -11.12 -15.37 1.17
CA SER A 352 -10.81 -16.06 -0.08
C SER A 352 -9.54 -15.51 -0.73
N VAL A 353 -9.38 -14.19 -0.76
CA VAL A 353 -8.20 -13.52 -1.32
C VAL A 353 -6.96 -13.75 -0.47
N THR A 354 -7.07 -13.75 0.86
CA THR A 354 -5.95 -14.09 1.75
C THR A 354 -5.47 -15.51 1.53
N LEU A 355 -6.41 -16.46 1.44
CA LEU A 355 -6.08 -17.87 1.17
C LEU A 355 -5.42 -18.05 -0.18
N PHE A 356 -5.95 -17.39 -1.22
CA PHE A 356 -5.35 -17.37 -2.56
C PHE A 356 -3.94 -16.80 -2.54
N ALA A 357 -3.73 -15.62 -1.93
CA ALA A 357 -2.42 -14.98 -1.86
C ALA A 357 -1.41 -15.87 -1.14
N LEU A 358 -1.81 -16.52 -0.04
CA LEU A 358 -0.96 -17.47 0.69
C LEU A 358 -0.62 -18.68 -0.19
N ALA A 359 -1.63 -19.30 -0.81
CA ALA A 359 -1.44 -20.48 -1.66
C ALA A 359 -0.52 -20.17 -2.85
N LEU A 360 -0.74 -19.03 -3.53
CA LEU A 360 0.09 -18.56 -4.65
C LEU A 360 1.56 -18.43 -4.21
N ASN A 361 1.81 -17.70 -3.14
CA ASN A 361 3.15 -17.45 -2.65
C ASN A 361 3.84 -18.74 -2.17
N LEU A 362 3.16 -19.61 -1.44
CA LEU A 362 3.71 -20.89 -0.98
C LEU A 362 4.00 -21.84 -2.16
N TRP A 363 3.10 -21.89 -3.16
CA TRP A 363 3.28 -22.81 -4.29
C TRP A 363 4.51 -22.44 -5.13
N PHE A 364 4.66 -21.16 -5.47
CA PHE A 364 5.81 -20.68 -6.23
C PHE A 364 7.08 -20.58 -5.38
N GLY A 365 6.96 -20.18 -4.11
CA GLY A 365 8.09 -20.03 -3.20
C GLY A 365 8.79 -21.34 -2.89
N ARG A 366 8.06 -22.46 -2.83
CA ARG A 366 8.65 -23.80 -2.72
C ARG A 366 9.60 -24.16 -3.86
N ARG A 367 9.60 -23.43 -4.95
CA ARG A 367 10.29 -23.75 -6.21
C ARG A 367 11.31 -22.68 -6.61
N THR A 368 11.77 -21.90 -5.65
CA THR A 368 12.75 -20.83 -5.88
C THR A 368 13.76 -20.77 -4.75
N ASN A 369 14.97 -20.26 -5.03
CA ASN A 369 15.98 -19.98 -4.00
C ASN A 369 15.43 -18.91 -3.03
N TYR A 370 15.92 -18.93 -1.78
CA TYR A 370 15.41 -18.02 -0.74
C TYR A 370 13.87 -18.02 -0.65
N GLY A 371 13.26 -19.21 -0.85
CA GLY A 371 11.82 -19.36 -0.94
C GLY A 371 11.06 -18.80 0.25
N PRO A 372 11.39 -19.11 1.50
CA PRO A 372 10.74 -18.55 2.68
C PRO A 372 10.78 -17.03 2.74
N GLU A 373 11.94 -16.42 2.44
CA GLU A 373 12.14 -14.97 2.43
C GLU A 373 11.28 -14.30 1.35
N ARG A 374 11.31 -14.84 0.12
CA ARG A 374 10.49 -14.36 -1.00
C ARG A 374 9.00 -14.51 -0.72
N VAL A 375 8.57 -15.65 -0.12
CA VAL A 375 7.16 -15.88 0.26
C VAL A 375 6.67 -14.84 1.22
N LEU A 376 7.38 -14.58 2.31
CA LEU A 376 6.94 -13.63 3.32
C LEU A 376 6.94 -12.19 2.79
N CYS A 377 8.02 -11.84 2.09
CA CYS A 377 8.13 -10.54 1.46
C CYS A 377 6.95 -10.28 0.51
N GLN A 378 6.69 -11.23 -0.39
CA GLN A 378 5.68 -11.04 -1.42
C GLN A 378 4.25 -11.25 -0.92
N PHE A 379 4.02 -12.15 0.05
CA PHE A 379 2.72 -12.26 0.72
C PHE A 379 2.34 -10.95 1.42
N GLY A 380 3.29 -10.30 2.11
CA GLY A 380 3.07 -8.99 2.70
C GLY A 380 2.76 -7.91 1.68
N CYS A 381 3.39 -7.94 0.50
CA CYS A 381 3.08 -7.02 -0.61
C CYS A 381 1.70 -7.31 -1.23
N CYS A 382 1.30 -8.58 -1.32
CA CYS A 382 0.00 -8.98 -1.88
C CYS A 382 -1.19 -8.74 -0.92
N CYS A 383 -0.92 -8.56 0.39
CA CYS A 383 -1.96 -8.33 1.41
C CYS A 383 -1.85 -6.94 2.08
N GLY A 384 -0.94 -6.08 1.62
CA GLY A 384 -0.74 -4.79 2.26
C GLY A 384 0.08 -3.83 1.42
N SER A 385 1.40 -3.86 1.63
CA SER A 385 2.34 -2.97 0.93
C SER A 385 3.76 -3.52 0.99
N THR A 386 4.67 -2.86 0.26
CA THR A 386 6.12 -3.13 0.37
C THR A 386 6.62 -3.06 1.82
N ALA A 387 6.12 -2.11 2.62
CA ALA A 387 6.48 -1.99 4.04
C ALA A 387 6.04 -3.22 4.85
N THR A 388 4.85 -3.76 4.57
CA THR A 388 4.35 -4.99 5.21
C THR A 388 5.18 -6.21 4.79
N GLY A 389 5.61 -6.27 3.53
CA GLY A 389 6.53 -7.29 3.04
C GLY A 389 7.87 -7.26 3.78
N LEU A 390 8.46 -6.08 3.95
CA LEU A 390 9.70 -5.90 4.72
C LEU A 390 9.52 -6.24 6.21
N LEU A 391 8.37 -5.93 6.80
CA LEU A 391 8.06 -6.28 8.18
C LEU A 391 8.08 -7.80 8.38
N LEU A 392 7.42 -8.54 7.51
CA LEU A 392 7.38 -10.00 7.57
C LEU A 392 8.77 -10.62 7.28
N LEU A 393 9.52 -10.06 6.32
CA LEU A 393 10.88 -10.51 6.01
C LEU A 393 11.80 -10.38 7.24
N ARG A 394 11.71 -9.28 7.99
CA ARG A 394 12.51 -9.06 9.20
C ARG A 394 12.38 -10.15 10.26
N ILE A 395 11.29 -10.90 10.27
CA ILE A 395 11.08 -11.98 11.25
C ILE A 395 12.07 -13.14 10.99
N ILE A 396 12.43 -13.37 9.73
CA ILE A 396 13.29 -14.49 9.32
C ILE A 396 14.67 -14.05 8.81
N ASP A 397 14.81 -12.78 8.46
CA ASP A 397 16.05 -12.14 8.00
C ASP A 397 16.16 -10.72 8.61
N PRO A 398 16.46 -10.60 9.93
CA PRO A 398 16.47 -9.31 10.63
C PRO A 398 17.51 -8.33 10.10
N ASP A 399 18.66 -8.86 9.66
CA ASP A 399 19.80 -8.07 9.20
C ASP A 399 19.75 -7.79 7.70
N PHE A 400 18.68 -8.23 7.02
CA PHE A 400 18.54 -8.13 5.56
C PHE A 400 19.76 -8.66 4.80
N SER A 401 20.28 -9.78 5.28
CA SER A 401 21.48 -10.44 4.74
C SER A 401 21.20 -11.20 3.43
N THR A 402 19.94 -11.52 3.17
CA THR A 402 19.51 -12.19 1.93
C THR A 402 19.26 -11.18 0.80
N PRO A 403 19.26 -11.60 -0.46
CA PRO A 403 18.97 -10.69 -1.59
C PRO A 403 17.52 -10.18 -1.63
N ALA A 404 16.59 -10.73 -0.83
CA ALA A 404 15.17 -10.45 -0.90
C ALA A 404 14.81 -8.96 -0.78
N THR A 405 15.56 -8.18 0.00
CA THR A 405 15.38 -6.72 0.14
C THR A 405 15.73 -5.98 -1.14
N LEU A 406 16.85 -6.35 -1.80
CA LEU A 406 17.24 -5.77 -3.08
C LEU A 406 16.30 -6.18 -4.21
N GLU A 407 15.82 -7.42 -4.16
CA GLU A 407 14.80 -7.93 -5.08
C GLU A 407 13.49 -7.13 -4.96
N LEU A 408 13.13 -6.70 -3.76
CA LEU A 408 11.96 -5.87 -3.52
C LEU A 408 12.09 -4.46 -4.13
N ALA A 409 13.31 -3.92 -4.14
CA ALA A 409 13.57 -2.66 -4.84
C ALA A 409 13.40 -2.82 -6.36
N PHE A 410 13.88 -3.93 -6.93
CA PHE A 410 13.67 -4.29 -8.34
C PHE A 410 12.17 -4.48 -8.64
N PHE A 411 11.45 -5.20 -7.79
CA PHE A 411 10.00 -5.41 -7.88
C PHE A 411 9.24 -4.09 -7.98
N ASN A 412 9.51 -3.10 -7.15
CA ASN A 412 8.83 -1.82 -7.18
C ASN A 412 8.95 -1.07 -8.52
N VAL A 413 10.05 -1.29 -9.26
CA VAL A 413 10.21 -0.77 -10.62
C VAL A 413 9.48 -1.66 -11.63
N GLY A 414 9.61 -2.98 -11.46
CA GLY A 414 9.04 -3.97 -12.38
C GLY A 414 7.51 -3.89 -12.50
N ILE A 415 6.81 -3.66 -11.38
CA ILE A 415 5.35 -3.54 -11.38
C ILE A 415 4.83 -2.30 -12.13
N LEU A 416 5.62 -1.23 -12.20
CA LEU A 416 5.24 -0.05 -12.99
C LEU A 416 5.13 -0.36 -14.47
N VAL A 417 5.90 -1.37 -14.95
CA VAL A 417 5.87 -1.80 -16.35
C VAL A 417 4.82 -2.90 -16.56
N THR A 418 4.86 -3.95 -15.75
CA THR A 418 4.02 -5.14 -15.96
C THR A 418 2.55 -4.90 -15.67
N CYS A 419 2.23 -4.00 -14.74
CA CYS A 419 0.87 -3.66 -14.36
C CYS A 419 0.36 -2.34 -14.94
N ALA A 420 1.18 -1.64 -15.73
CA ALA A 420 0.76 -0.41 -16.41
C ALA A 420 -0.56 -0.54 -17.19
N PRO A 421 -0.79 -1.61 -17.96
CA PRO A 421 -2.08 -1.78 -18.66
C PRO A 421 -3.27 -1.78 -17.70
N ILE A 422 -3.17 -2.50 -16.58
CA ILE A 422 -4.24 -2.53 -15.58
C ILE A 422 -4.41 -1.16 -14.94
N LEU A 423 -3.32 -0.60 -14.41
CA LEU A 423 -3.37 0.58 -13.56
C LEU A 423 -3.76 1.87 -14.30
N TYR A 424 -3.37 1.97 -15.58
CA TYR A 424 -3.57 3.20 -16.34
C TYR A 424 -4.69 3.11 -17.39
N PHE A 425 -5.06 1.91 -17.84
CA PHE A 425 -6.05 1.77 -18.90
C PHE A 425 -7.34 1.11 -18.43
N PHE A 426 -7.27 0.09 -17.59
CA PHE A 426 -8.46 -0.68 -17.22
C PHE A 426 -9.05 -0.26 -15.88
N ALA A 427 -8.26 -0.33 -14.79
CA ALA A 427 -8.78 -0.08 -13.44
C ALA A 427 -9.42 1.29 -13.23
N PRO A 428 -8.90 2.42 -13.79
CA PRO A 428 -9.52 3.73 -13.57
C PRO A 428 -10.94 3.86 -14.13
N ALA A 429 -11.26 3.14 -15.21
CA ALA A 429 -12.58 3.13 -15.82
C ALA A 429 -13.22 1.73 -15.87
N PHE A 430 -12.90 0.89 -14.90
CA PHE A 430 -13.29 -0.51 -14.85
C PHE A 430 -14.79 -0.74 -14.99
N TYR A 431 -15.60 0.18 -14.43
CA TYR A 431 -17.06 0.20 -14.51
C TYR A 431 -17.61 0.33 -15.94
N THR A 432 -16.79 0.67 -16.93
CA THR A 432 -17.23 0.76 -18.34
C THR A 432 -17.17 -0.55 -19.10
N PHE A 433 -16.53 -1.56 -18.49
CA PHE A 433 -16.36 -2.89 -19.09
C PHE A 433 -17.42 -3.86 -18.58
N THR A 434 -17.83 -4.77 -19.45
CA THR A 434 -18.72 -5.89 -19.07
C THR A 434 -17.96 -6.93 -18.25
N GLY A 435 -18.66 -7.73 -17.43
CA GLY A 435 -18.06 -8.80 -16.67
C GLY A 435 -17.25 -9.78 -17.55
N MET A 436 -17.70 -10.04 -18.78
CA MET A 436 -16.96 -10.89 -19.73
C MET A 436 -15.66 -10.22 -20.22
N GLU A 437 -15.68 -8.95 -20.55
CA GLU A 437 -14.47 -8.21 -20.94
C GLU A 437 -13.45 -8.19 -19.78
N ILE A 438 -13.92 -7.97 -18.55
CA ILE A 438 -13.08 -8.00 -17.34
C ILE A 438 -12.46 -9.39 -17.16
N LEU A 439 -13.26 -10.45 -17.24
CA LEU A 439 -12.80 -11.83 -17.13
C LEU A 439 -11.72 -12.14 -18.18
N MET A 440 -11.96 -11.75 -19.44
CA MET A 440 -11.00 -11.99 -20.53
C MET A 440 -9.69 -11.20 -20.30
N ILE A 441 -9.76 -9.90 -19.96
CA ILE A 441 -8.57 -9.06 -19.79
C ILE A 441 -7.76 -9.52 -18.58
N TYR A 442 -8.40 -9.63 -17.41
CA TYR A 442 -7.72 -9.99 -16.16
C TYR A 442 -7.31 -11.47 -16.16
N GLY A 443 -8.13 -12.34 -16.74
CA GLY A 443 -7.79 -13.75 -16.95
C GLY A 443 -6.58 -13.90 -17.86
N ALA A 444 -6.54 -13.20 -19.01
CA ALA A 444 -5.40 -13.23 -19.92
C ALA A 444 -4.10 -12.75 -19.24
N ILE A 445 -4.14 -11.64 -18.50
CA ILE A 445 -2.95 -11.12 -17.79
C ILE A 445 -2.47 -12.12 -16.73
N THR A 446 -3.39 -12.75 -16.00
CA THR A 446 -3.07 -13.80 -15.01
C THR A 446 -2.38 -14.99 -15.69
N VAL A 447 -2.95 -15.50 -16.80
CA VAL A 447 -2.39 -16.63 -17.53
C VAL A 447 -1.03 -16.29 -18.14
N ILE A 448 -0.90 -15.11 -18.76
CA ILE A 448 0.37 -14.64 -19.32
C ILE A 448 1.43 -14.52 -18.22
N GLY A 449 1.08 -13.98 -17.05
CA GLY A 449 1.98 -13.89 -15.89
C GLY A 449 2.46 -15.28 -15.44
N ILE A 450 1.55 -16.25 -15.33
CA ILE A 450 1.89 -17.64 -15.00
C ILE A 450 2.79 -18.24 -16.07
N ALA A 451 2.45 -18.09 -17.35
CA ALA A 451 3.26 -18.59 -18.46
C ALA A 451 4.66 -17.97 -18.44
N ALA A 452 4.78 -16.67 -18.15
CA ALA A 452 6.07 -15.99 -18.03
C ALA A 452 6.93 -16.56 -16.89
N MET A 453 6.35 -16.96 -15.75
CA MET A 453 7.08 -17.61 -14.66
C MET A 453 7.81 -18.87 -15.13
N PHE A 454 7.15 -19.69 -15.98
CA PHE A 454 7.75 -20.90 -16.53
C PHE A 454 8.70 -20.60 -17.69
N ALA A 455 8.34 -19.72 -18.62
CA ALA A 455 9.16 -19.35 -19.78
C ALA A 455 10.52 -18.74 -19.36
N LEU A 456 10.51 -17.90 -18.32
CA LEU A 456 11.72 -17.29 -17.74
C LEU A 456 12.46 -18.21 -16.76
N LYS A 457 12.03 -19.48 -16.64
CA LYS A 457 12.64 -20.49 -15.75
C LYS A 457 12.77 -20.01 -14.29
N LEU A 458 11.79 -19.24 -13.81
CA LEU A 458 11.75 -18.76 -12.43
C LEU A 458 11.17 -19.81 -11.46
N VAL A 459 10.59 -20.88 -12.01
CA VAL A 459 10.03 -22.02 -11.28
C VAL A 459 11.00 -23.19 -11.40
N GLY A 460 11.64 -23.55 -10.30
CA GLY A 460 12.56 -24.68 -10.21
C GLY A 460 11.91 -25.94 -9.63
N GLN A 461 12.74 -26.89 -9.21
CA GLN A 461 12.28 -28.06 -8.46
C GLN A 461 11.84 -27.65 -7.04
N LYS A 462 10.94 -28.46 -6.47
CA LYS A 462 10.46 -28.25 -5.10
C LYS A 462 11.62 -28.40 -4.13
N GLN A 463 11.87 -27.40 -3.29
CA GLN A 463 12.98 -27.37 -2.34
C GLN A 463 12.56 -27.78 -0.92
N TRP A 464 11.28 -27.62 -0.56
CA TRP A 464 10.73 -27.98 0.76
C TRP A 464 9.22 -28.28 0.72
#